data_1be0ac3e8990912a43631e3b95c2166a
#
_entry.id   1be0ac3e8990912a43631e3b95c2166a
#
_cell.length_a   1.000
_cell.length_b   1.000
_cell.length_c   1.000
_cell.angle_alpha   90.00
_cell.angle_beta   90.00
_cell.angle_gamma   90.00
#
_symmetry.space_group_name_H-M   'P 1'
#
loop_
_entity.id
_entity.type
_entity.pdbx_description
1 polymer ?
#
loop_
_entity_poly.entity_id
_entity_poly.type
_entity_poly.pdbx_seq_one_letter_code
_entity_poly.pdbx_strand_id
1 'polypeptide(L)'
;MAENSAIEWTDHTFNPWIGCTKVGPGCEHCYAEILATARLAVEWGPGAPRRHTAASTWQQPRTWDRKAAAAGIRQRVFCASLADVFDNEVPAEWRAELFALIRETPNLDWLLVTKRIGNAHRMAEAAGGFPENVWLGATVVNQEEAERDIVKLRQTKYDAGLRVAFLSIEPLLGSIDIRDHLWPAHGWWTGPHRSYAEAKAAGAECGMKPQALLSADVARSLVDWVIVGGESGPQARPMHPDWARCLRDQCDAAGTPFLFKQWGENAWVERVEGDPSTLVAYRAGKKHAGRLLDGRTHDGSPVPR
;
A
#
# COMPACT_ATOMS: atom_id res chain seq x y z
N MET A 1 -9.24 -1.27 -16.35
CA MET A 1 -9.33 -2.60 -15.70
C MET A 1 -8.55 -3.58 -16.54
N ALA A 2 -7.86 -4.48 -15.90
CA ALA A 2 -7.08 -5.50 -16.60
C ALA A 2 -7.27 -6.85 -15.90
N GLU A 3 -7.69 -7.85 -16.66
CA GLU A 3 -7.34 -9.23 -16.39
C GLU A 3 -5.85 -9.35 -16.74
N ASN A 4 -5.04 -9.98 -15.90
CA ASN A 4 -3.58 -10.03 -16.00
C ASN A 4 -2.95 -8.62 -15.95
N SER A 5 -2.98 -8.05 -14.78
CA SER A 5 -2.39 -6.74 -14.49
C SER A 5 -0.88 -6.75 -14.73
N ALA A 6 -0.35 -5.64 -15.27
CA ALA A 6 1.10 -5.41 -15.33
C ALA A 6 1.65 -4.81 -14.01
N ILE A 7 0.84 -4.73 -12.96
CA ILE A 7 1.25 -4.27 -11.63
C ILE A 7 1.79 -5.48 -10.87
N GLU A 8 3.01 -5.39 -10.40
CA GLU A 8 3.84 -6.48 -9.90
C GLU A 8 3.27 -7.20 -8.66
N TRP A 9 2.40 -6.52 -7.91
CA TRP A 9 1.86 -7.05 -6.65
C TRP A 9 0.39 -7.52 -6.73
N THR A 10 -0.21 -7.54 -7.93
CA THR A 10 -1.60 -7.95 -8.13
C THR A 10 -1.79 -8.69 -9.46
N ASP A 11 -2.72 -9.63 -9.50
CA ASP A 11 -3.06 -10.37 -10.72
C ASP A 11 -4.07 -9.62 -11.58
N HIS A 12 -5.00 -8.90 -10.94
CA HIS A 12 -6.07 -8.16 -11.60
C HIS A 12 -6.20 -6.74 -11.06
N THR A 13 -6.83 -5.86 -11.82
CA THR A 13 -7.20 -4.51 -11.39
C THR A 13 -8.69 -4.29 -11.61
N PHE A 14 -9.40 -3.90 -10.56
CA PHE A 14 -10.83 -3.62 -10.59
C PHE A 14 -11.12 -2.19 -10.12
N ASN A 15 -11.98 -1.49 -10.85
CA ASN A 15 -12.47 -0.17 -10.48
C ASN A 15 -14.00 -0.20 -10.44
N PRO A 16 -14.61 -0.23 -9.26
CA PRO A 16 -16.08 -0.21 -9.11
C PRO A 16 -16.67 1.13 -9.56
N TRP A 17 -15.91 2.20 -9.36
CA TRP A 17 -16.21 3.55 -9.83
C TRP A 17 -14.91 4.27 -10.19
N ILE A 18 -15.05 5.46 -10.77
CA ILE A 18 -13.93 6.33 -11.18
C ILE A 18 -14.19 7.73 -10.61
N GLY A 19 -13.16 8.37 -10.11
CA GLY A 19 -13.20 9.69 -9.52
C GLY A 19 -12.77 9.68 -8.06
N CYS A 20 -12.08 10.75 -7.65
CA CYS A 20 -11.56 10.91 -6.30
C CYS A 20 -11.29 12.40 -6.01
N THR A 21 -10.95 12.72 -4.77
CA THR A 21 -10.50 14.05 -4.33
C THR A 21 -9.13 13.95 -3.69
N LYS A 22 -8.25 14.92 -3.95
CA LYS A 22 -6.92 14.97 -3.33
C LYS A 22 -7.02 15.18 -1.82
N VAL A 23 -6.18 14.50 -1.05
CA VAL A 23 -6.18 14.57 0.43
C VAL A 23 -4.81 14.78 1.06
N GLY A 24 -3.75 14.75 0.27
CA GLY A 24 -2.39 14.90 0.79
C GLY A 24 -1.35 15.01 -0.33
N PRO A 25 -0.06 15.15 0.02
CA PRO A 25 1.02 15.36 -0.94
C PRO A 25 1.20 14.18 -1.90
N GLY A 26 0.80 12.97 -1.53
CA GLY A 26 0.79 11.81 -2.43
C GLY A 26 -0.29 11.85 -3.51
N CYS A 27 -1.17 12.86 -3.50
CA CYS A 27 -2.18 13.09 -4.52
C CYS A 27 -1.82 14.23 -5.50
N GLU A 28 -0.71 14.93 -5.30
CA GLU A 28 -0.37 16.13 -6.05
C GLU A 28 -0.27 15.87 -7.56
N HIS A 29 0.48 14.82 -7.93
CA HIS A 29 0.69 14.41 -9.33
C HIS A 29 -0.01 13.05 -9.61
N CYS A 30 -1.27 12.93 -9.22
CA CYS A 30 -2.00 11.67 -9.27
C CYS A 30 -2.17 11.17 -10.71
N TYR A 31 -1.61 10.01 -11.02
CA TYR A 31 -1.75 9.38 -12.34
C TYR A 31 -3.21 9.03 -12.66
N ALA A 32 -4.01 8.70 -11.64
CA ALA A 32 -5.41 8.34 -11.81
C ALA A 32 -6.26 9.55 -12.24
N GLU A 33 -5.97 10.74 -11.71
CA GLU A 33 -6.58 11.99 -12.15
C GLU A 33 -6.26 12.27 -13.61
N ILE A 34 -4.97 12.20 -14.00
CA ILE A 34 -4.53 12.43 -15.39
C ILE A 34 -5.22 11.46 -16.34
N LEU A 35 -5.30 10.18 -15.99
CA LEU A 35 -5.97 9.17 -16.82
C LEU A 35 -7.47 9.39 -16.89
N ALA A 36 -8.12 9.68 -15.76
CA ALA A 36 -9.57 9.88 -15.67
C ALA A 36 -10.02 11.11 -16.47
N THR A 37 -9.34 12.23 -16.33
CA THR A 37 -9.68 13.47 -17.02
C THR A 37 -9.32 13.43 -18.49
N ALA A 38 -8.10 13.01 -18.84
CA ALA A 38 -7.62 13.07 -20.24
C ALA A 38 -8.20 11.98 -21.14
N ARG A 39 -8.52 10.78 -20.61
CA ARG A 39 -8.94 9.65 -21.47
C ARG A 39 -10.35 9.15 -21.19
N LEU A 40 -10.88 9.37 -20.01
CA LEU A 40 -12.18 8.81 -19.62
C LEU A 40 -13.27 9.88 -19.49
N ALA A 41 -12.94 11.16 -19.64
CA ALA A 41 -13.84 12.30 -19.49
C ALA A 41 -14.61 12.25 -18.15
N VAL A 42 -13.88 11.97 -17.05
CA VAL A 42 -14.40 11.99 -15.68
C VAL A 42 -13.83 13.21 -14.98
N GLU A 43 -14.71 14.04 -14.41
CA GLU A 43 -14.32 15.14 -13.56
C GLU A 43 -13.62 14.62 -12.29
N TRP A 44 -12.69 15.42 -11.75
CA TRP A 44 -11.88 15.03 -10.59
C TRP A 44 -11.84 16.17 -9.56
N GLY A 45 -11.95 15.84 -8.30
CA GLY A 45 -11.84 16.81 -7.22
C GLY A 45 -13.07 16.91 -6.33
N PRO A 46 -13.12 17.91 -5.43
CA PRO A 46 -14.24 18.14 -4.51
C PRO A 46 -15.53 18.44 -5.28
N GLY A 47 -16.61 17.77 -4.90
CA GLY A 47 -17.94 17.95 -5.52
C GLY A 47 -18.06 17.36 -6.92
N ALA A 48 -17.00 16.86 -7.54
CA ALA A 48 -17.10 16.19 -8.82
C ALA A 48 -17.80 14.82 -8.68
N PRO A 49 -18.76 14.49 -9.58
CA PRO A 49 -19.51 13.24 -9.48
C PRO A 49 -18.61 12.04 -9.69
N ARG A 50 -18.72 11.05 -8.81
CA ARG A 50 -18.08 9.74 -9.03
C ARG A 50 -18.87 8.98 -10.09
N ARG A 51 -18.18 8.28 -10.97
CA ARG A 51 -18.83 7.53 -12.06
C ARG A 51 -18.81 6.03 -11.76
N HIS A 52 -19.96 5.45 -11.48
CA HIS A 52 -20.12 4.00 -11.34
C HIS A 52 -19.75 3.30 -12.67
N THR A 53 -19.04 2.18 -12.60
CA THR A 53 -18.63 1.46 -13.81
C THR A 53 -19.76 0.54 -14.31
N ALA A 54 -19.67 0.13 -15.59
CA ALA A 54 -20.72 -0.64 -16.25
C ALA A 54 -20.95 -2.02 -15.58
N ALA A 55 -22.16 -2.54 -15.68
CA ALA A 55 -22.52 -3.86 -15.15
C ALA A 55 -21.62 -4.99 -15.67
N SER A 56 -21.17 -4.92 -16.94
CA SER A 56 -20.22 -5.88 -17.51
C SER A 56 -18.87 -5.87 -16.78
N THR A 57 -18.46 -4.74 -16.23
CA THR A 57 -17.29 -4.60 -15.38
C THR A 57 -17.45 -5.41 -14.10
N TRP A 58 -18.59 -5.29 -13.44
CA TRP A 58 -18.91 -5.96 -12.18
C TRP A 58 -19.08 -7.49 -12.31
N GLN A 59 -19.20 -8.00 -13.53
CA GLN A 59 -19.19 -9.45 -13.79
C GLN A 59 -17.77 -10.06 -13.84
N GLN A 60 -16.75 -9.25 -14.10
CA GLN A 60 -15.39 -9.74 -14.30
C GLN A 60 -14.82 -10.46 -13.06
N PRO A 61 -14.92 -9.92 -11.82
CA PRO A 61 -14.40 -10.60 -10.65
C PRO A 61 -15.01 -11.99 -10.42
N ARG A 62 -16.32 -12.17 -10.72
CA ARG A 62 -16.97 -13.49 -10.63
C ARG A 62 -16.36 -14.50 -11.61
N THR A 63 -15.90 -14.02 -12.76
CA THR A 63 -15.21 -14.87 -13.75
C THR A 63 -13.81 -15.23 -13.30
N TRP A 64 -13.06 -14.26 -12.72
CA TRP A 64 -11.74 -14.51 -12.14
C TRP A 64 -11.80 -15.48 -10.97
N ASP A 65 -12.78 -15.30 -10.08
CA ASP A 65 -13.01 -16.20 -8.95
C ASP A 65 -13.23 -17.65 -9.39
N ARG A 66 -14.09 -17.87 -10.40
CA ARG A 66 -14.31 -19.22 -10.95
C ARG A 66 -13.04 -19.83 -11.56
N LYS A 67 -12.23 -19.01 -12.26
CA LYS A 67 -10.94 -19.45 -12.82
C LYS A 67 -9.96 -19.81 -11.70
N ALA A 68 -9.86 -18.98 -10.67
CA ALA A 68 -9.01 -19.20 -9.51
C ALA A 68 -9.43 -20.51 -8.77
N ALA A 69 -10.73 -20.68 -8.51
CA ALA A 69 -11.28 -21.90 -7.92
C ALA A 69 -10.96 -23.16 -8.73
N ALA A 70 -11.14 -23.11 -10.06
CA ALA A 70 -10.85 -24.24 -10.95
C ALA A 70 -9.34 -24.59 -10.97
N ALA A 71 -8.47 -23.60 -10.79
CA ALA A 71 -7.02 -23.78 -10.72
C ALA A 71 -6.52 -24.15 -9.30
N GLY A 72 -7.37 -24.10 -8.28
CA GLY A 72 -6.99 -24.33 -6.88
C GLY A 72 -6.03 -23.28 -6.31
N ILE A 73 -6.10 -22.02 -6.80
CA ILE A 73 -5.24 -20.92 -6.39
C ILE A 73 -6.08 -19.74 -5.90
N ARG A 74 -5.43 -18.80 -5.22
CA ARG A 74 -5.99 -17.47 -4.92
C ARG A 74 -5.34 -16.43 -5.82
N GLN A 75 -6.12 -15.48 -6.30
CA GLN A 75 -5.61 -14.37 -7.12
C GLN A 75 -5.87 -13.02 -6.44
N ARG A 76 -4.96 -12.10 -6.61
CA ARG A 76 -5.02 -10.76 -6.00
C ARG A 76 -5.71 -9.78 -6.93
N VAL A 77 -6.61 -8.96 -6.37
CA VAL A 77 -7.33 -7.91 -7.10
C VAL A 77 -7.05 -6.56 -6.47
N PHE A 78 -6.34 -5.69 -7.16
CA PHE A 78 -6.17 -4.30 -6.74
C PHE A 78 -7.46 -3.50 -6.96
N CYS A 79 -8.05 -3.01 -5.92
CA CYS A 79 -9.26 -2.18 -5.89
C CYS A 79 -9.05 -0.94 -4.99
N ALA A 80 -9.17 0.27 -5.46
CA ALA A 80 -9.47 0.75 -6.78
C ALA A 80 -8.32 1.63 -7.29
N SER A 81 -7.83 1.39 -8.52
CA SER A 81 -6.70 2.15 -9.06
C SER A 81 -7.06 3.56 -9.57
N LEU A 82 -8.35 3.83 -9.82
CA LEU A 82 -8.87 5.11 -10.32
C LEU A 82 -9.86 5.77 -9.37
N ALA A 83 -9.85 5.36 -8.09
CA ALA A 83 -10.72 5.88 -7.04
C ALA A 83 -10.12 5.57 -5.66
N ASP A 84 -10.82 5.96 -4.60
CA ASP A 84 -10.56 5.49 -3.24
C ASP A 84 -11.86 4.91 -2.68
N VAL A 85 -11.81 3.67 -2.16
CA VAL A 85 -13.01 2.97 -1.64
C VAL A 85 -13.61 3.71 -0.45
N PHE A 86 -12.81 4.43 0.32
CA PHE A 86 -13.23 5.16 1.51
C PHE A 86 -13.32 6.67 1.30
N ASP A 87 -13.55 7.09 0.06
CA ASP A 87 -13.87 8.48 -0.27
C ASP A 87 -15.25 8.86 0.28
N ASN A 88 -15.33 10.05 0.91
CA ASN A 88 -16.56 10.57 1.51
C ASN A 88 -17.65 10.87 0.48
N GLU A 89 -17.27 11.13 -0.77
CA GLU A 89 -18.19 11.52 -1.84
C GLU A 89 -18.73 10.32 -2.64
N VAL A 90 -18.32 9.10 -2.28
CA VAL A 90 -18.87 7.85 -2.84
C VAL A 90 -20.16 7.48 -2.11
N PRO A 91 -21.27 7.23 -2.81
CA PRO A 91 -22.50 6.74 -2.22
C PRO A 91 -22.28 5.47 -1.37
N ALA A 92 -22.93 5.41 -0.21
CA ALA A 92 -22.75 4.28 0.72
C ALA A 92 -23.23 2.95 0.10
N GLU A 93 -24.28 3.00 -0.70
CA GLU A 93 -24.83 1.85 -1.42
C GLU A 93 -23.86 1.23 -2.41
N TRP A 94 -23.01 2.03 -3.07
CA TRP A 94 -21.98 1.50 -3.97
C TRP A 94 -20.90 0.73 -3.22
N ARG A 95 -20.57 1.18 -2.02
CA ARG A 95 -19.60 0.48 -1.16
C ARG A 95 -20.22 -0.82 -0.64
N ALA A 96 -21.49 -0.82 -0.28
CA ALA A 96 -22.22 -2.04 0.12
C ALA A 96 -22.27 -3.06 -1.03
N GLU A 97 -22.53 -2.61 -2.28
CA GLU A 97 -22.49 -3.44 -3.47
C GLU A 97 -21.09 -4.04 -3.71
N LEU A 98 -20.04 -3.23 -3.58
CA LEU A 98 -18.65 -3.70 -3.69
C LEU A 98 -18.35 -4.78 -2.64
N PHE A 99 -18.73 -4.57 -1.38
CA PHE A 99 -18.47 -5.53 -0.32
C PHE A 99 -19.28 -6.82 -0.50
N ALA A 100 -20.49 -6.75 -1.06
CA ALA A 100 -21.24 -7.92 -1.46
C ALA A 100 -20.52 -8.72 -2.55
N LEU A 101 -20.01 -8.06 -3.59
CA LEU A 101 -19.20 -8.69 -4.64
C LEU A 101 -17.93 -9.36 -4.09
N ILE A 102 -17.24 -8.70 -3.14
CA ILE A 102 -16.05 -9.25 -2.50
C ILE A 102 -16.40 -10.56 -1.75
N ARG A 103 -17.52 -10.58 -1.00
CA ARG A 103 -17.99 -11.80 -0.31
C ARG A 103 -18.36 -12.93 -1.29
N GLU A 104 -18.92 -12.60 -2.46
CA GLU A 104 -19.28 -13.56 -3.51
C GLU A 104 -18.07 -14.18 -4.22
N THR A 105 -16.86 -13.64 -4.01
CA THR A 105 -15.65 -14.04 -4.71
C THR A 105 -14.53 -14.50 -3.74
N PRO A 106 -14.76 -15.61 -3.00
CA PRO A 106 -13.89 -16.04 -1.91
C PRO A 106 -12.50 -16.53 -2.35
N ASN A 107 -12.29 -16.86 -3.63
CA ASN A 107 -10.99 -17.28 -4.15
C ASN A 107 -10.13 -16.10 -4.61
N LEU A 108 -10.61 -14.85 -4.44
CA LEU A 108 -9.85 -13.64 -4.70
C LEU A 108 -9.43 -12.99 -3.38
N ASP A 109 -8.20 -12.47 -3.32
CA ASP A 109 -7.73 -11.57 -2.26
C ASP A 109 -7.86 -10.13 -2.76
N TRP A 110 -8.71 -9.34 -2.09
CA TRP A 110 -9.01 -7.98 -2.49
C TRP A 110 -8.14 -6.97 -1.77
N LEU A 111 -7.24 -6.35 -2.51
CA LEU A 111 -6.30 -5.35 -1.99
C LEU A 111 -6.91 -3.96 -2.10
N LEU A 112 -7.47 -3.47 -1.00
CA LEU A 112 -8.08 -2.14 -0.89
C LEU A 112 -7.03 -1.15 -0.40
N VAL A 113 -6.52 -0.29 -1.29
CA VAL A 113 -5.54 0.74 -0.94
C VAL A 113 -6.24 2.07 -0.75
N THR A 114 -5.95 2.76 0.35
CA THR A 114 -6.58 4.04 0.68
C THR A 114 -5.60 5.08 1.23
N LYS A 115 -5.84 6.34 0.90
CA LYS A 115 -5.25 7.51 1.56
C LYS A 115 -6.16 8.10 2.65
N ARG A 116 -7.29 7.40 2.94
CA ARG A 116 -8.32 7.81 3.91
C ARG A 116 -8.54 6.75 4.98
N ILE A 117 -7.45 6.22 5.53
CA ILE A 117 -7.52 5.11 6.49
C ILE A 117 -8.40 5.43 7.70
N GLY A 118 -8.49 6.70 8.12
CA GLY A 118 -9.36 7.13 9.20
C GLY A 118 -10.87 6.94 8.93
N ASN A 119 -11.27 6.74 7.66
CA ASN A 119 -12.65 6.44 7.29
C ASN A 119 -12.94 4.94 7.24
N ALA A 120 -11.90 4.11 7.05
CA ALA A 120 -12.03 2.73 6.60
C ALA A 120 -12.91 1.89 7.53
N HIS A 121 -12.63 1.89 8.82
CA HIS A 121 -13.39 1.08 9.78
C HIS A 121 -14.87 1.45 9.80
N ARG A 122 -15.19 2.72 10.03
CA ARG A 122 -16.58 3.21 10.10
C ARG A 122 -17.37 2.96 8.81
N MET A 123 -16.72 3.17 7.64
CA MET A 123 -17.39 2.97 6.35
C MET A 123 -17.55 1.50 6.00
N ALA A 124 -16.65 0.65 6.46
CA ALA A 124 -16.76 -0.80 6.31
C ALA A 124 -17.91 -1.34 7.18
N GLU A 125 -18.00 -0.93 8.44
CA GLU A 125 -19.11 -1.30 9.33
C GLU A 125 -20.46 -0.93 8.72
N ALA A 126 -20.59 0.28 8.17
CA ALA A 126 -21.80 0.71 7.48
C ALA A 126 -22.14 -0.12 6.23
N ALA A 127 -21.18 -0.84 5.65
CA ALA A 127 -21.33 -1.75 4.52
C ALA A 127 -21.42 -3.23 4.94
N GLY A 128 -21.63 -3.52 6.23
CA GLY A 128 -21.77 -4.86 6.79
C GLY A 128 -20.45 -5.51 7.20
N GLY A 129 -19.44 -4.73 7.56
CA GLY A 129 -18.12 -5.15 8.00
C GLY A 129 -17.19 -5.54 6.85
N PHE A 130 -15.90 -5.64 7.13
CA PHE A 130 -14.93 -6.10 6.12
C PHE A 130 -15.15 -7.57 5.75
N PRO A 131 -15.21 -7.90 4.45
CA PRO A 131 -15.12 -9.30 4.01
C PRO A 131 -13.78 -9.95 4.40
N GLU A 132 -13.78 -11.25 4.69
CA GLU A 132 -12.60 -11.99 5.17
C GLU A 132 -11.42 -12.01 4.18
N ASN A 133 -11.71 -11.87 2.90
CA ASN A 133 -10.75 -11.87 1.81
C ASN A 133 -10.28 -10.46 1.43
N VAL A 134 -10.51 -9.47 2.29
CA VAL A 134 -9.94 -8.11 2.14
C VAL A 134 -8.56 -8.04 2.78
N TRP A 135 -7.63 -7.48 2.03
CA TRP A 135 -6.34 -6.98 2.48
C TRP A 135 -6.40 -5.46 2.48
N LEU A 136 -6.22 -4.83 3.63
CA LEU A 136 -6.33 -3.38 3.75
C LEU A 136 -4.97 -2.71 3.68
N GLY A 137 -4.80 -1.81 2.72
CA GLY A 137 -3.58 -1.01 2.55
C GLY A 137 -3.79 0.46 2.88
N ALA A 138 -2.90 1.05 3.66
CA ALA A 138 -2.80 2.49 3.81
C ALA A 138 -1.66 3.05 2.97
N THR A 139 -1.91 4.13 2.23
CA THR A 139 -0.84 4.88 1.58
C THR A 139 -0.29 5.90 2.56
N VAL A 140 1.04 5.90 2.72
CA VAL A 140 1.79 6.94 3.44
C VAL A 140 2.99 7.33 2.59
N VAL A 141 3.30 8.61 2.49
CA VAL A 141 4.31 9.11 1.54
C VAL A 141 5.49 9.81 2.22
N ASN A 142 5.36 10.12 3.50
CA ASN A 142 6.36 10.78 4.34
C ASN A 142 6.18 10.38 5.80
N GLN A 143 7.08 10.83 6.69
CA GLN A 143 7.05 10.47 8.10
C GLN A 143 5.79 10.96 8.82
N GLU A 144 5.30 12.16 8.51
CA GLU A 144 4.10 12.73 9.13
C GLU A 144 2.85 11.86 8.85
N GLU A 145 2.67 11.42 7.59
CA GLU A 145 1.58 10.51 7.25
C GLU A 145 1.77 9.13 7.89
N ALA A 146 3.01 8.63 7.97
CA ALA A 146 3.32 7.35 8.62
C ALA A 146 2.91 7.36 10.10
N GLU A 147 3.30 8.38 10.85
CA GLU A 147 2.96 8.52 12.28
C GLU A 147 1.45 8.66 12.50
N ARG A 148 0.77 9.42 11.63
CA ARG A 148 -0.68 9.66 11.72
C ARG A 148 -1.52 8.45 11.34
N ASP A 149 -1.15 7.72 10.30
CA ASP A 149 -2.06 6.80 9.61
C ASP A 149 -1.73 5.30 9.85
N ILE A 150 -0.48 4.94 10.14
CA ILE A 150 -0.15 3.52 10.42
C ILE A 150 -0.83 3.05 11.71
N VAL A 151 -0.94 3.90 12.70
CA VAL A 151 -1.65 3.57 13.95
C VAL A 151 -3.12 3.28 13.67
N LYS A 152 -3.78 4.07 12.79
CA LYS A 152 -5.18 3.84 12.40
C LYS A 152 -5.34 2.54 11.60
N LEU A 153 -4.40 2.23 10.70
CA LEU A 153 -4.40 0.97 9.97
C LEU A 153 -4.31 -0.23 10.91
N ARG A 154 -3.37 -0.18 11.85
CA ARG A 154 -3.17 -1.23 12.86
C ARG A 154 -4.41 -1.41 13.75
N GLN A 155 -5.01 -0.32 14.19
CA GLN A 155 -6.25 -0.35 14.98
C GLN A 155 -7.39 -0.96 14.16
N THR A 156 -7.57 -0.53 12.90
CA THR A 156 -8.59 -1.10 12.01
C THR A 156 -8.37 -2.59 11.77
N LYS A 157 -7.11 -3.03 11.57
CA LYS A 157 -6.78 -4.44 11.45
C LYS A 157 -7.20 -5.24 12.67
N TYR A 158 -6.89 -4.74 13.87
CA TYR A 158 -7.23 -5.38 15.13
C TYR A 158 -8.75 -5.46 15.34
N ASP A 159 -9.44 -4.34 15.24
CA ASP A 159 -10.88 -4.23 15.51
C ASP A 159 -11.73 -5.04 14.53
N ALA A 160 -11.35 -5.05 13.25
CA ALA A 160 -12.07 -5.76 12.21
C ALA A 160 -11.57 -7.21 11.97
N GLY A 161 -10.54 -7.65 12.67
CA GLY A 161 -9.96 -8.99 12.50
C GLY A 161 -9.37 -9.25 11.11
N LEU A 162 -8.84 -8.21 10.44
CA LEU A 162 -8.29 -8.35 9.09
C LEU A 162 -7.09 -9.28 9.07
N ARG A 163 -7.03 -10.16 8.06
CA ARG A 163 -5.94 -11.12 7.89
C ARG A 163 -4.63 -10.44 7.50
N VAL A 164 -4.71 -9.43 6.63
CA VAL A 164 -3.55 -8.71 6.10
C VAL A 164 -3.81 -7.20 6.14
N ALA A 165 -2.86 -6.47 6.72
CA ALA A 165 -2.76 -5.02 6.61
C ALA A 165 -1.39 -4.65 6.04
N PHE A 166 -1.34 -3.74 5.07
CA PHE A 166 -0.10 -3.41 4.38
C PHE A 166 0.08 -1.90 4.15
N LEU A 167 1.31 -1.51 3.88
CA LEU A 167 1.64 -0.15 3.50
C LEU A 167 1.90 -0.07 1.99
N SER A 168 1.29 0.91 1.34
CA SER A 168 1.63 1.32 -0.02
C SER A 168 2.35 2.67 0.08
N ILE A 169 3.67 2.64 0.13
CA ILE A 169 4.51 3.83 0.23
C ILE A 169 4.83 4.32 -1.19
N GLU A 170 3.76 4.80 -1.83
CA GLU A 170 3.79 5.23 -3.24
C GLU A 170 2.92 6.49 -3.44
N PRO A 171 3.57 7.62 -3.83
CA PRO A 171 5.00 7.83 -4.00
C PRO A 171 5.74 7.96 -2.66
N LEU A 172 6.98 7.45 -2.57
CA LEU A 172 7.86 7.74 -1.43
C LEU A 172 8.48 9.12 -1.63
N LEU A 173 8.16 10.06 -0.73
CA LEU A 173 8.54 11.48 -0.84
C LEU A 173 9.51 11.95 0.24
N GLY A 174 9.95 11.07 1.12
CA GLY A 174 10.89 11.37 2.19
C GLY A 174 11.37 10.11 2.89
N SER A 175 12.35 10.23 3.76
CA SER A 175 12.76 9.13 4.63
C SER A 175 11.64 8.82 5.64
N ILE A 176 11.36 7.53 5.84
CA ILE A 176 10.31 7.05 6.75
C ILE A 176 10.88 5.98 7.67
N ASP A 177 10.62 6.13 8.96
CA ASP A 177 10.87 5.13 9.99
C ASP A 177 9.55 4.47 10.39
N ILE A 178 9.46 3.15 10.14
CA ILE A 178 8.26 2.34 10.44
C ILE A 178 8.57 1.18 11.39
N ARG A 179 9.75 1.14 12.01
CA ARG A 179 10.21 0.00 12.82
C ARG A 179 9.26 -0.37 13.93
N ASP A 180 8.63 0.59 14.59
CA ASP A 180 7.67 0.38 15.67
C ASP A 180 6.33 -0.25 15.20
N HIS A 181 6.13 -0.38 13.90
CA HIS A 181 4.91 -0.89 13.28
C HIS A 181 5.09 -2.24 12.59
N LEU A 182 6.35 -2.71 12.46
CA LEU A 182 6.68 -3.95 11.79
C LEU A 182 6.73 -5.12 12.77
N TRP A 183 6.62 -6.35 12.22
CA TRP A 183 6.81 -7.55 13.03
C TRP A 183 8.28 -7.69 13.42
N PRO A 184 8.62 -7.76 14.73
CA PRO A 184 10.01 -7.93 15.12
C PRO A 184 10.47 -9.36 14.87
N ALA A 185 11.39 -9.57 13.93
CA ALA A 185 11.95 -10.88 13.63
C ALA A 185 12.76 -11.47 14.81
N HIS A 186 13.27 -10.63 15.70
CA HIS A 186 14.22 -11.00 16.73
C HIS A 186 13.82 -10.65 18.16
N GLY A 187 12.55 -10.35 18.44
CA GLY A 187 12.03 -10.09 19.78
C GLY A 187 11.76 -8.62 20.09
N TRP A 188 11.11 -8.38 21.21
CA TRP A 188 10.67 -7.05 21.64
C TRP A 188 11.68 -6.35 22.51
N TRP A 189 11.75 -5.04 22.36
CA TRP A 189 12.40 -4.15 23.29
C TRP A 189 11.68 -4.18 24.65
N THR A 190 12.41 -4.54 25.71
CA THR A 190 11.90 -4.61 27.09
C THR A 190 12.48 -3.52 28.00
N GLY A 191 13.13 -2.52 27.41
CA GLY A 191 13.70 -1.39 28.14
C GLY A 191 12.65 -0.37 28.60
N PRO A 192 13.03 0.59 29.44
CA PRO A 192 12.14 1.62 29.99
C PRO A 192 11.69 2.67 28.96
N HIS A 193 12.15 2.58 27.73
CA HIS A 193 11.86 3.53 26.65
C HIS A 193 10.59 3.14 25.91
N ARG A 194 9.81 4.16 25.50
CA ARG A 194 8.51 3.97 24.82
C ARG A 194 8.64 3.65 23.32
N SER A 195 9.84 3.90 22.74
CA SER A 195 10.11 3.63 21.32
C SER A 195 11.58 3.24 21.11
N TYR A 196 11.86 2.62 19.94
CA TYR A 196 13.24 2.34 19.52
C TYR A 196 14.07 3.62 19.37
N ALA A 197 13.46 4.71 18.91
CA ALA A 197 14.12 6.01 18.74
C ALA A 197 14.59 6.58 20.10
N GLU A 198 13.75 6.49 21.13
CA GLU A 198 14.13 6.89 22.50
C GLU A 198 15.24 6.01 23.07
N ALA A 199 15.17 4.70 22.85
CA ALA A 199 16.19 3.76 23.29
C ALA A 199 17.54 4.03 22.63
N LYS A 200 17.55 4.27 21.32
CA LYS A 200 18.75 4.58 20.56
C LYS A 200 19.37 5.94 20.97
N ALA A 201 18.54 6.96 21.17
CA ALA A 201 18.99 8.27 21.63
C ALA A 201 19.60 8.20 23.04
N ALA A 202 19.15 7.30 23.88
CA ALA A 202 19.68 7.06 25.22
C ALA A 202 20.93 6.14 25.24
N GLY A 203 21.42 5.67 24.09
CA GLY A 203 22.59 4.79 24.00
C GLY A 203 22.35 3.39 24.54
N ALA A 204 21.10 2.97 24.65
CA ALA A 204 20.75 1.67 25.21
C ALA A 204 21.03 0.54 24.21
N GLU A 205 21.68 -0.53 24.64
CA GLU A 205 21.83 -1.74 23.86
C GLU A 205 20.49 -2.47 23.73
N CYS A 206 20.18 -2.96 22.52
CA CYS A 206 18.97 -3.71 22.25
C CYS A 206 19.04 -5.08 22.93
N GLY A 207 18.34 -5.22 24.06
CA GLY A 207 18.14 -6.53 24.69
C GLY A 207 17.04 -7.30 23.96
N MET A 208 17.41 -8.24 23.08
CA MET A 208 16.45 -9.05 22.33
C MET A 208 15.86 -10.13 23.22
N LYS A 209 14.52 -10.21 23.30
CA LYS A 209 13.82 -11.37 23.85
C LYS A 209 13.12 -12.15 22.73
N PRO A 210 13.04 -13.49 22.84
CA PRO A 210 12.46 -14.34 21.82
C PRO A 210 10.99 -14.00 21.53
N GLN A 211 10.59 -14.17 20.28
CA GLN A 211 9.27 -13.97 19.69
C GLN A 211 8.08 -14.60 20.47
N ALA A 212 8.35 -15.55 21.36
CA ALA A 212 7.35 -16.27 22.15
C ALA A 212 6.60 -15.40 23.18
N LEU A 213 6.96 -14.13 23.37
CA LEU A 213 6.41 -13.25 24.40
C LEU A 213 5.51 -12.12 23.88
N LEU A 214 5.28 -12.04 22.55
CA LEU A 214 4.23 -11.16 22.04
C LEU A 214 2.87 -11.76 22.40
N SER A 215 1.99 -10.97 23.01
CA SER A 215 0.59 -11.40 23.06
C SER A 215 0.09 -11.57 21.62
N ALA A 216 -0.77 -12.57 21.38
CA ALA A 216 -1.37 -12.79 20.08
C ALA A 216 -2.05 -11.54 19.54
N ASP A 217 -2.51 -10.65 20.41
CA ASP A 217 -3.20 -9.40 20.08
C ASP A 217 -2.24 -8.36 19.49
N VAL A 218 -1.03 -8.19 20.05
CA VAL A 218 -0.01 -7.29 19.49
C VAL A 218 0.45 -7.80 18.13
N ALA A 219 0.69 -9.11 18.03
CA ALA A 219 1.08 -9.74 16.77
C ALA A 219 0.04 -9.53 15.65
N ARG A 220 -1.24 -9.59 15.98
CA ARG A 220 -2.35 -9.38 15.03
C ARG A 220 -2.47 -7.94 14.53
N SER A 221 -1.93 -6.98 15.26
CA SER A 221 -2.06 -5.55 14.92
C SER A 221 -0.91 -5.00 14.08
N LEU A 222 0.13 -5.77 13.79
CA LEU A 222 1.29 -5.29 13.04
C LEU A 222 1.06 -5.26 11.53
N VAL A 223 1.91 -4.50 10.82
CA VAL A 223 1.91 -4.45 9.36
C VAL A 223 2.51 -5.74 8.81
N ASP A 224 1.84 -6.34 7.83
CA ASP A 224 2.22 -7.63 7.26
C ASP A 224 3.01 -7.50 5.95
N TRP A 225 3.01 -6.34 5.32
CA TRP A 225 3.63 -6.12 4.02
C TRP A 225 3.92 -4.65 3.75
N VAL A 226 5.02 -4.38 3.06
CA VAL A 226 5.42 -3.02 2.66
C VAL A 226 5.72 -3.00 1.18
N ILE A 227 5.00 -2.15 0.44
CA ILE A 227 5.20 -1.87 -0.99
C ILE A 227 5.78 -0.47 -1.11
N VAL A 228 6.90 -0.33 -1.83
CA VAL A 228 7.59 0.95 -2.02
C VAL A 228 7.76 1.27 -3.49
N GLY A 229 7.49 2.52 -3.87
CA GLY A 229 7.69 2.96 -5.24
C GLY A 229 7.81 4.47 -5.40
N GLY A 230 8.48 4.88 -6.47
CA GLY A 230 8.62 6.26 -6.88
C GLY A 230 7.40 6.77 -7.65
N GLU A 231 7.30 8.09 -7.74
CA GLU A 231 6.21 8.78 -8.45
C GLU A 231 6.30 8.58 -9.96
N SER A 232 5.16 8.37 -10.60
CA SER A 232 5.03 8.23 -12.06
C SER A 232 4.28 9.41 -12.65
N GLY A 233 4.61 9.78 -13.88
CA GLY A 233 3.92 10.83 -14.61
C GLY A 233 4.78 12.06 -14.92
N PRO A 234 4.23 13.07 -15.62
CA PRO A 234 5.02 14.18 -16.17
C PRO A 234 5.75 15.04 -15.15
N GLN A 235 5.21 15.16 -13.94
CA GLN A 235 5.73 16.01 -12.86
C GLN A 235 6.28 15.17 -11.69
N ALA A 236 6.65 13.91 -11.94
CA ALA A 236 7.13 12.99 -10.92
C ALA A 236 8.33 13.53 -10.16
N ARG A 237 8.22 13.54 -8.84
CA ARG A 237 9.29 13.90 -7.90
C ARG A 237 10.26 12.72 -7.75
N PRO A 238 11.56 12.97 -7.64
CA PRO A 238 12.53 11.90 -7.46
C PRO A 238 12.44 11.29 -6.06
N MET A 239 12.55 9.97 -5.98
CA MET A 239 12.68 9.21 -4.74
C MET A 239 14.16 8.93 -4.49
N HIS A 240 14.71 9.41 -3.36
CA HIS A 240 16.12 9.17 -3.04
C HIS A 240 16.38 7.67 -2.77
N PRO A 241 17.48 7.08 -3.30
CA PRO A 241 17.76 5.66 -3.13
C PRO A 241 17.83 5.20 -1.67
N ASP A 242 18.41 6.00 -0.80
CA ASP A 242 18.56 5.63 0.60
C ASP A 242 17.23 5.57 1.37
N TRP A 243 16.19 6.26 0.89
CA TRP A 243 14.86 6.13 1.49
C TRP A 243 14.30 4.72 1.26
N ALA A 244 14.44 4.21 0.02
CA ALA A 244 13.99 2.87 -0.32
C ALA A 244 14.85 1.79 0.35
N ARG A 245 16.18 1.98 0.41
CA ARG A 245 17.11 1.10 1.14
C ARG A 245 16.78 1.03 2.62
N CYS A 246 16.56 2.18 3.25
CA CYS A 246 16.20 2.26 4.67
C CYS A 246 14.93 1.47 4.97
N LEU A 247 13.88 1.58 4.15
CA LEU A 247 12.65 0.81 4.32
C LEU A 247 12.85 -0.69 4.10
N ARG A 248 13.64 -1.08 3.08
CA ARG A 248 14.03 -2.48 2.87
C ARG A 248 14.73 -3.05 4.11
N ASP A 249 15.72 -2.33 4.63
CA ASP A 249 16.53 -2.80 5.77
C ASP A 249 15.69 -2.89 7.06
N GLN A 250 14.73 -1.97 7.26
CA GLN A 250 13.76 -2.07 8.34
C GLN A 250 12.87 -3.32 8.20
N CYS A 251 12.39 -3.61 6.99
CA CYS A 251 11.58 -4.78 6.72
C CYS A 251 12.39 -6.08 6.89
N ASP A 252 13.61 -6.13 6.37
CA ASP A 252 14.50 -7.29 6.50
C ASP A 252 14.81 -7.57 7.98
N ALA A 253 15.11 -6.54 8.77
CA ALA A 253 15.35 -6.69 10.21
C ALA A 253 14.12 -7.18 10.98
N ALA A 254 12.93 -6.86 10.51
CA ALA A 254 11.67 -7.28 11.11
C ALA A 254 11.15 -8.63 10.59
N GLY A 255 11.70 -9.14 9.48
CA GLY A 255 11.15 -10.29 8.77
C GLY A 255 9.80 -10.00 8.07
N THR A 256 9.52 -8.72 7.83
CA THR A 256 8.30 -8.28 7.13
C THR A 256 8.55 -8.30 5.62
N PRO A 257 7.69 -8.92 4.80
CA PRO A 257 7.80 -8.91 3.36
C PRO A 257 7.91 -7.50 2.79
N PHE A 258 8.88 -7.28 1.91
CA PHE A 258 9.16 -6.03 1.23
C PHE A 258 9.08 -6.20 -0.28
N LEU A 259 8.34 -5.31 -0.95
CA LEU A 259 8.27 -5.25 -2.40
C LEU A 259 8.73 -3.87 -2.88
N PHE A 260 9.74 -3.87 -3.74
CA PHE A 260 10.14 -2.66 -4.45
C PHE A 260 9.51 -2.65 -5.84
N LYS A 261 8.51 -1.81 -6.01
CA LYS A 261 7.74 -1.76 -7.26
C LYS A 261 8.53 -1.15 -8.39
N GLN A 262 9.08 0.04 -8.18
CA GLN A 262 9.78 0.79 -9.22
C GLN A 262 10.37 2.11 -8.71
N TRP A 263 11.30 2.69 -9.47
CA TRP A 263 11.84 4.03 -9.23
C TRP A 263 10.91 5.17 -9.64
N GLY A 264 9.88 4.91 -10.45
CA GLY A 264 9.04 5.92 -11.09
C GLY A 264 9.67 6.49 -12.36
N GLU A 265 9.55 7.81 -12.57
CA GLU A 265 10.08 8.46 -13.78
C GLU A 265 11.57 8.81 -13.67
N ASN A 266 12.12 8.82 -12.46
CA ASN A 266 13.47 9.31 -12.20
C ASN A 266 14.42 8.16 -11.90
N ALA A 267 15.64 8.27 -12.43
CA ALA A 267 16.78 7.43 -12.07
C ALA A 267 17.88 8.30 -11.47
N TRP A 268 18.90 7.66 -10.91
CA TRP A 268 20.00 8.30 -10.24
C TRP A 268 21.33 7.92 -10.86
N VAL A 269 22.26 8.87 -10.89
CA VAL A 269 23.63 8.65 -11.35
C VAL A 269 24.60 9.42 -10.41
N GLU A 270 25.72 8.78 -10.09
CA GLU A 270 26.84 9.47 -9.44
C GLU A 270 27.59 10.27 -10.49
N ARG A 271 27.83 11.56 -10.22
CA ARG A 271 28.68 12.41 -11.08
C ARG A 271 30.17 12.06 -10.96
N VAL A 272 30.56 11.58 -9.79
CA VAL A 272 31.88 11.04 -9.50
C VAL A 272 31.70 9.61 -9.04
N GLU A 273 32.25 8.66 -9.79
CA GLU A 273 32.12 7.24 -9.49
C GLU A 273 32.66 6.91 -8.10
N GLY A 274 31.86 6.24 -7.28
CA GLY A 274 32.19 5.88 -5.90
C GLY A 274 31.99 7.00 -4.88
N ASP A 275 31.44 8.16 -5.27
CA ASP A 275 31.09 9.24 -4.34
C ASP A 275 29.56 9.47 -4.28
N PRO A 276 28.85 8.86 -3.31
CA PRO A 276 27.41 8.98 -3.19
C PRO A 276 26.94 10.41 -2.87
N SER A 277 27.83 11.31 -2.42
CA SER A 277 27.47 12.73 -2.21
C SER A 277 27.24 13.47 -3.53
N THR A 278 27.63 12.88 -4.66
CA THR A 278 27.45 13.43 -6.02
C THR A 278 26.24 12.86 -6.76
N LEU A 279 25.37 12.10 -6.07
CA LEU A 279 24.13 11.56 -6.64
C LEU A 279 23.22 12.65 -7.20
N VAL A 280 22.80 12.50 -8.45
CA VAL A 280 21.90 13.42 -9.14
C VAL A 280 20.75 12.65 -9.77
N ALA A 281 19.54 13.10 -9.50
CA ALA A 281 18.35 12.58 -10.16
C ALA A 281 18.24 13.11 -11.58
N TYR A 282 17.85 12.28 -12.50
CA TYR A 282 17.48 12.66 -13.87
C TYR A 282 16.24 11.93 -14.32
N ARG A 283 15.48 12.51 -15.24
CA ARG A 283 14.30 11.91 -15.78
C ARG A 283 14.65 10.86 -16.83
N ALA A 284 14.53 9.59 -16.45
CA ALA A 284 14.81 8.44 -17.32
C ALA A 284 13.56 7.89 -18.03
N GLY A 285 12.40 8.15 -17.45
CA GLY A 285 11.15 7.46 -17.79
C GLY A 285 11.02 6.12 -17.06
N LYS A 286 9.80 5.77 -16.67
CA LYS A 286 9.48 4.61 -15.84
C LYS A 286 10.14 3.30 -16.32
N LYS A 287 10.15 3.05 -17.62
CA LYS A 287 10.70 1.82 -18.19
C LYS A 287 12.22 1.71 -18.02
N HIS A 288 12.94 2.83 -18.16
CA HIS A 288 14.41 2.84 -18.05
C HIS A 288 14.86 2.95 -16.59
N ALA A 289 14.14 3.70 -15.75
CA ALA A 289 14.42 3.74 -14.33
C ALA A 289 14.28 2.36 -13.68
N GLY A 290 13.30 1.56 -14.15
CA GLY A 290 13.18 0.15 -13.81
C GLY A 290 12.76 -0.12 -12.37
N ARG A 291 13.05 -1.36 -11.91
CA ARG A 291 12.67 -1.86 -10.59
C ARG A 291 13.79 -2.62 -9.86
N LEU A 292 15.04 -2.35 -10.20
CA LEU A 292 16.16 -2.93 -9.49
C LEU A 292 16.58 -1.99 -8.36
N LEU A 293 16.53 -2.46 -7.12
CA LEU A 293 17.12 -1.80 -5.97
C LEU A 293 18.38 -2.57 -5.60
N ASP A 294 19.53 -1.91 -5.71
CA ASP A 294 20.85 -2.51 -5.50
C ASP A 294 21.08 -3.76 -6.38
N GLY A 295 20.73 -3.64 -7.68
CA GLY A 295 20.97 -4.66 -8.69
C GLY A 295 20.04 -5.88 -8.68
N ARG A 296 19.03 -5.93 -7.78
CA ARG A 296 18.07 -7.03 -7.68
C ARG A 296 16.63 -6.55 -7.59
N THR A 297 15.68 -7.43 -7.93
CA THR A 297 14.26 -7.24 -7.64
C THR A 297 13.95 -7.65 -6.19
N HIS A 298 12.96 -6.99 -5.61
CA HIS A 298 12.40 -7.34 -4.30
C HIS A 298 10.92 -7.57 -4.48
N ASP A 299 10.50 -8.83 -4.42
CA ASP A 299 9.15 -9.29 -4.72
C ASP A 299 8.47 -9.96 -3.51
N GLY A 300 8.86 -9.57 -2.30
CA GLY A 300 8.28 -10.08 -1.07
C GLY A 300 6.77 -9.87 -1.04
N SER A 301 6.02 -10.87 -0.59
CA SER A 301 4.57 -10.78 -0.37
C SER A 301 4.17 -11.60 0.85
N PRO A 302 3.11 -11.22 1.57
CA PRO A 302 2.64 -12.00 2.69
C PRO A 302 2.11 -13.35 2.21
N VAL A 303 2.42 -14.40 2.95
CA VAL A 303 1.74 -15.69 2.79
C VAL A 303 0.47 -15.62 3.63
N PRO A 304 -0.72 -15.84 3.08
CA PRO A 304 -1.96 -15.91 3.88
C PRO A 304 -1.78 -16.94 4.99
N ARG A 305 -2.02 -16.53 6.25
CA ARG A 305 -1.98 -17.42 7.42
C ARG A 305 -3.31 -18.10 7.63
#